data_b9c78ea30c0e0c825b8f9f1b2d9b4031
#
_entry.id   b9c78ea30c0e0c825b8f9f1b2d9b4031
#
_cell.length_a   1.000
_cell.length_b   1.000
_cell.length_c   1.000
_cell.angle_alpha   90.00
_cell.angle_beta   90.00
_cell.angle_gamma   90.00
#
_symmetry.space_group_name_H-M   'P 1'
#
loop_
_entity.id
_entity.type
_entity.pdbx_description
1 polymer ?
#
loop_
_entity_poly.entity_id
_entity_poly.type
_entity_poly.pdbx_seq_one_letter_code
_entity_poly.pdbx_strand_id
1 'polypeptide(L)'
;MKIFREIVRNTEMGIQSISNLMPYVEEEDFKKLILSQQETLREFYDKAICQLSCEEQEQAKSGIIEKTMLKAGVNMNAVFNNTSSHMASMLIDGYIMGVDSVQKCVNEMKKDGTEMPSVAGEIIKFYDKCIKALREYL
;
A
#
# COMPACT_ATOMS: atom_id res chain seq x y z
N MET A 1 18.52 -1.20 -3.23
CA MET A 1 18.24 -0.40 -2.02
C MET A 1 17.03 -0.95 -1.29
N LYS A 2 17.15 -1.04 0.01
CA LYS A 2 16.05 -1.51 0.89
C LYS A 2 14.76 -0.72 0.72
N ILE A 3 14.85 0.59 0.49
CA ILE A 3 13.69 1.47 0.32
C ILE A 3 12.81 1.03 -0.87
N PHE A 4 13.40 0.62 -1.98
CA PHE A 4 12.63 0.17 -3.13
C PHE A 4 11.91 -1.14 -2.87
N ARG A 5 12.53 -2.06 -2.15
CA ARG A 5 11.87 -3.31 -1.73
C ARG A 5 10.68 -3.02 -0.82
N GLU A 6 10.84 -2.08 0.11
CA GLU A 6 9.77 -1.70 1.02
C GLU A 6 8.60 -1.04 0.27
N ILE A 7 8.89 -0.18 -0.70
CA ILE A 7 7.85 0.43 -1.54
C ILE A 7 7.11 -0.63 -2.36
N VAL A 8 7.83 -1.58 -2.95
CA VAL A 8 7.21 -2.69 -3.70
C VAL A 8 6.26 -3.47 -2.81
N ARG A 9 6.69 -3.84 -1.61
CA ARG A 9 5.85 -4.59 -0.66
C ARG A 9 4.60 -3.80 -0.25
N ASN A 10 4.78 -2.55 0.11
CA ASN A 10 3.67 -1.69 0.55
C ASN A 10 2.64 -1.48 -0.55
N THR A 11 3.10 -1.16 -1.74
CA THR A 11 2.20 -0.91 -2.87
C THR A 11 1.46 -2.16 -3.30
N GLU A 12 2.14 -3.30 -3.35
CA GLU A 12 1.50 -4.58 -3.70
C GLU A 12 0.42 -4.94 -2.67
N MET A 13 0.71 -4.77 -1.38
CA MET A 13 -0.28 -5.02 -0.33
C MET A 13 -1.50 -4.11 -0.48
N GLY A 14 -1.28 -2.84 -0.78
CA GLY A 14 -2.36 -1.88 -1.01
C GLY A 14 -3.21 -2.23 -2.23
N ILE A 15 -2.56 -2.58 -3.34
CA ILE A 15 -3.22 -2.99 -4.58
C ILE A 15 -4.10 -4.22 -4.32
N GLN A 16 -3.57 -5.22 -3.65
CA GLN A 16 -4.30 -6.45 -3.32
C GLN A 16 -5.45 -6.20 -2.35
N SER A 17 -5.22 -5.37 -1.34
CA SER A 17 -6.28 -5.02 -0.37
C SER A 17 -7.47 -4.36 -1.08
N ILE A 18 -7.22 -3.43 -1.98
CA ILE A 18 -8.29 -2.78 -2.75
C ILE A 18 -8.99 -3.78 -3.66
N SER A 19 -8.24 -4.63 -4.38
CA SER A 19 -8.82 -5.67 -5.23
C SER A 19 -9.73 -6.62 -4.43
N ASN A 20 -9.33 -6.99 -3.22
CA ASN A 20 -10.12 -7.86 -2.36
C ASN A 20 -11.41 -7.20 -1.85
N LEU A 21 -11.40 -5.89 -1.68
CA LEU A 21 -12.58 -5.13 -1.23
C LEU A 21 -13.57 -4.84 -2.34
N MET A 22 -13.09 -4.73 -3.58
CA MET A 22 -13.92 -4.28 -4.73
C MET A 22 -15.25 -5.00 -4.88
N PRO A 23 -15.34 -6.34 -4.75
CA PRO A 23 -16.62 -7.04 -4.90
C PRO A 23 -17.69 -6.64 -3.88
N TYR A 24 -17.27 -6.03 -2.77
CA TYR A 24 -18.16 -5.66 -1.65
C TYR A 24 -18.51 -4.18 -1.62
N VAL A 25 -17.91 -3.38 -2.52
CA VAL A 25 -18.13 -1.93 -2.55
C VAL A 25 -19.46 -1.63 -3.25
N GLU A 26 -20.36 -0.95 -2.54
CA GLU A 26 -21.67 -0.57 -3.05
C GLU A 26 -21.75 0.90 -3.46
N GLU A 27 -21.08 1.81 -2.73
CA GLU A 27 -21.10 3.23 -3.01
C GLU A 27 -20.16 3.60 -4.17
N GLU A 28 -20.72 4.22 -5.22
CA GLU A 28 -19.96 4.59 -6.41
C GLU A 28 -18.83 5.58 -6.13
N ASP A 29 -19.05 6.56 -5.28
CA ASP A 29 -18.03 7.56 -4.95
C ASP A 29 -16.84 6.91 -4.22
N PHE A 30 -17.12 6.01 -3.29
CA PHE A 30 -16.09 5.26 -2.59
C PHE A 30 -15.32 4.35 -3.54
N LYS A 31 -16.03 3.69 -4.43
CA LYS A 31 -15.43 2.83 -5.47
C LYS A 31 -14.46 3.61 -6.35
N LYS A 32 -14.86 4.77 -6.83
CA LYS A 32 -14.01 5.65 -7.65
C LYS A 32 -12.76 6.09 -6.88
N LEU A 33 -12.94 6.45 -5.61
CA LEU A 33 -11.83 6.85 -4.76
C LEU A 33 -10.78 5.76 -4.62
N ILE A 34 -11.19 4.55 -4.21
CA ILE A 34 -10.22 3.47 -3.98
C ILE A 34 -9.60 2.93 -5.27
N LEU A 35 -10.33 2.96 -6.39
CA LEU A 35 -9.76 2.62 -7.71
C LEU A 35 -8.70 3.65 -8.14
N SER A 36 -8.96 4.93 -7.90
CA SER A 36 -7.98 5.98 -8.15
C SER A 36 -6.72 5.78 -7.31
N GLN A 37 -6.88 5.45 -6.04
CA GLN A 37 -5.76 5.14 -5.15
C GLN A 37 -4.99 3.92 -5.64
N GLN A 38 -5.67 2.87 -6.06
CA GLN A 38 -5.04 1.65 -6.59
C GLN A 38 -4.20 1.95 -7.83
N GLU A 39 -4.70 2.79 -8.74
CA GLU A 39 -3.97 3.19 -9.94
C GLU A 39 -2.65 3.89 -9.59
N THR A 40 -2.69 4.81 -8.64
CA THR A 40 -1.48 5.51 -8.17
C THR A 40 -0.51 4.54 -7.46
N LEU A 41 -1.04 3.60 -6.68
CA LEU A 41 -0.20 2.54 -6.08
C LEU A 41 0.53 1.73 -7.15
N ARG A 42 -0.12 1.42 -8.27
CA ARG A 42 0.52 0.72 -9.40
C ARG A 42 1.66 1.54 -10.01
N GLU A 43 1.49 2.84 -10.13
CA GLU A 43 2.53 3.73 -10.63
C GLU A 43 3.76 3.71 -9.71
N PHE A 44 3.56 3.78 -8.39
CA PHE A 44 4.66 3.67 -7.43
C PHE A 44 5.31 2.29 -7.45
N TYR A 45 4.51 1.24 -7.57
CA TYR A 45 5.01 -0.13 -7.72
C TYR A 45 5.95 -0.22 -8.92
N ASP A 46 5.50 0.26 -10.07
CA ASP A 46 6.28 0.19 -11.31
C ASP A 46 7.60 0.96 -11.19
N LYS A 47 7.57 2.14 -10.59
CA LYS A 47 8.78 2.94 -10.35
C LYS A 47 9.78 2.21 -9.45
N ALA A 48 9.29 1.58 -8.40
CA ALA A 48 10.16 0.92 -7.43
C ALA A 48 10.70 -0.41 -7.94
N ILE A 49 9.85 -1.21 -8.61
CA ILE A 49 10.26 -2.54 -9.10
C ILE A 49 11.36 -2.45 -10.16
N CYS A 50 11.36 -1.39 -10.97
CA CYS A 50 12.40 -1.14 -11.97
C CYS A 50 13.78 -0.89 -11.36
N GLN A 51 13.84 -0.50 -10.09
CA GLN A 51 15.09 -0.22 -9.38
C GLN A 51 15.69 -1.46 -8.72
N LEU A 52 14.98 -2.59 -8.78
CA LEU A 52 15.44 -3.84 -8.20
C LEU A 52 16.06 -4.74 -9.26
N SER A 53 17.03 -5.57 -8.86
CA SER A 53 17.56 -6.63 -9.72
C SER A 53 16.51 -7.70 -9.97
N CYS A 54 16.68 -8.52 -11.01
CA CYS A 54 15.75 -9.62 -11.31
C CYS A 54 15.56 -10.55 -10.12
N GLU A 55 16.65 -10.86 -9.40
CA GLU A 55 16.60 -11.71 -8.21
C GLU A 55 15.81 -11.06 -7.07
N GLU A 56 16.05 -9.77 -6.82
CA GLU A 56 15.31 -9.01 -5.82
C GLU A 56 13.81 -8.90 -6.16
N GLN A 57 13.49 -8.75 -7.44
CA GLN A 57 12.10 -8.72 -7.92
C GLN A 57 11.38 -10.03 -7.64
N GLU A 58 12.02 -11.17 -7.90
CA GLU A 58 11.43 -12.48 -7.61
C GLU A 58 11.21 -12.71 -6.13
N GLN A 59 12.20 -12.35 -5.30
CA GLN A 59 12.09 -12.43 -3.84
C GLN A 59 10.97 -11.56 -3.30
N ALA A 60 10.84 -10.34 -3.79
CA ALA A 60 9.79 -9.43 -3.38
C ALA A 60 8.41 -9.97 -3.75
N LYS A 61 8.23 -10.47 -4.97
CA LYS A 61 6.96 -11.02 -5.44
C LYS A 61 6.53 -12.27 -4.66
N SER A 62 7.43 -13.22 -4.44
CA SER A 62 7.10 -14.45 -3.71
C SER A 62 6.72 -14.18 -2.25
N GLY A 63 7.47 -13.30 -1.57
CA GLY A 63 7.17 -12.92 -0.19
C GLY A 63 5.82 -12.20 -0.04
N ILE A 64 5.45 -11.39 -1.01
CA ILE A 64 4.18 -10.66 -1.02
C ILE A 64 3.01 -11.61 -1.24
N ILE A 65 3.13 -12.54 -2.19
CA ILE A 65 2.08 -13.53 -2.49
C ILE A 65 1.71 -14.33 -1.24
N GLU A 66 2.71 -14.84 -0.51
CA GLU A 66 2.47 -15.60 0.72
C GLU A 66 1.75 -14.76 1.78
N LYS A 67 2.22 -13.54 2.03
CA LYS A 67 1.61 -12.63 3.00
C LYS A 67 0.21 -12.20 2.60
N THR A 68 -0.01 -11.96 1.32
CA THR A 68 -1.31 -11.55 0.79
C THR A 68 -2.34 -12.68 0.91
N MET A 69 -1.95 -13.92 0.65
CA MET A 69 -2.84 -15.08 0.82
C MET A 69 -3.26 -15.25 2.28
N LEU A 70 -2.34 -15.08 3.23
CA LEU A 70 -2.64 -15.14 4.65
C LEU A 70 -3.58 -14.01 5.08
N LYS A 71 -3.33 -12.78 4.61
CA LYS A 71 -4.19 -11.62 4.89
C LYS A 71 -5.55 -11.73 4.23
N ALA A 72 -5.63 -12.25 3.01
CA ALA A 72 -6.90 -12.46 2.32
C ALA A 72 -7.82 -13.39 3.13
N GLY A 73 -7.27 -14.46 3.72
CA GLY A 73 -8.02 -15.34 4.60
C GLY A 73 -8.55 -14.63 5.84
N VAL A 74 -7.75 -13.78 6.46
CA VAL A 74 -8.14 -13.00 7.64
C VAL A 74 -9.16 -11.92 7.25
N ASN A 75 -8.95 -11.23 6.12
CA ASN A 75 -9.83 -10.16 5.66
C ASN A 75 -11.20 -10.67 5.22
N MET A 76 -11.28 -11.85 4.61
CA MET A 76 -12.56 -12.44 4.23
C MET A 76 -13.46 -12.70 5.45
N ASN A 77 -12.87 -13.06 6.58
CA ASN A 77 -13.62 -13.22 7.84
C ASN A 77 -14.02 -11.87 8.45
N ALA A 78 -13.28 -10.81 8.19
CA ALA A 78 -13.55 -9.46 8.71
C ALA A 78 -14.55 -8.68 7.85
N VAL A 79 -14.76 -9.07 6.59
CA VAL A 79 -15.60 -8.35 5.62
C VAL A 79 -17.08 -8.73 5.73
N PHE A 80 -17.53 -9.31 6.84
CA PHE A 80 -18.96 -9.40 7.12
C PHE A 80 -19.60 -8.03 7.38
N ASN A 81 -18.79 -7.00 7.63
CA ASN A 81 -19.22 -5.61 7.67
C ASN A 81 -18.66 -4.88 6.45
N ASN A 82 -19.43 -4.92 5.34
CA ASN A 82 -19.01 -4.32 4.06
C ASN A 82 -19.48 -2.88 3.89
N THR A 83 -19.55 -2.13 4.98
CA THR A 83 -19.83 -0.69 4.91
C THR A 83 -18.61 0.06 4.41
N SER A 84 -18.82 1.17 3.71
CA SER A 84 -17.73 2.04 3.29
C SER A 84 -16.89 2.52 4.48
N SER A 85 -17.55 2.80 5.60
CA SER A 85 -16.88 3.20 6.84
C SER A 85 -15.89 2.14 7.33
N HIS A 86 -16.31 0.88 7.37
CA HIS A 86 -15.43 -0.21 7.80
C HIS A 86 -14.27 -0.43 6.84
N MET A 87 -14.57 -0.44 5.53
CA MET A 87 -13.53 -0.60 4.50
C MET A 87 -12.54 0.56 4.49
N ALA A 88 -13.04 1.80 4.68
CA ALA A 88 -12.18 2.97 4.81
C ALA A 88 -11.25 2.84 6.02
N SER A 89 -11.77 2.40 7.17
CA SER A 89 -10.98 2.17 8.37
C SER A 89 -9.86 1.16 8.13
N MET A 90 -10.15 0.06 7.45
CA MET A 90 -9.15 -0.97 7.11
C MET A 90 -8.05 -0.42 6.21
N LEU A 91 -8.42 0.34 5.18
CA LEU A 91 -7.45 0.95 4.25
C LEU A 91 -6.60 2.02 4.94
N ILE A 92 -7.20 2.83 5.82
CA ILE A 92 -6.47 3.82 6.61
C ILE A 92 -5.38 3.15 7.45
N ASP A 93 -5.73 2.07 8.15
CA ASP A 93 -4.75 1.32 8.95
C ASP A 93 -3.61 0.80 8.10
N GLY A 94 -3.91 0.28 6.92
CA GLY A 94 -2.91 -0.18 5.96
C GLY A 94 -1.98 0.94 5.49
N TYR A 95 -2.51 2.10 5.18
CA TYR A 95 -1.71 3.26 4.76
C TYR A 95 -0.84 3.80 5.90
N ILE A 96 -1.34 3.82 7.12
CA ILE A 96 -0.55 4.23 8.30
C ILE A 96 0.64 3.29 8.47
N MET A 97 0.44 1.99 8.37
CA MET A 97 1.52 1.01 8.42
C MET A 97 2.54 1.24 7.29
N GLY A 98 2.05 1.59 6.10
CA GLY A 98 2.89 1.91 4.95
C GLY A 98 3.76 3.14 5.18
N VAL A 99 3.17 4.21 5.71
CA VAL A 99 3.91 5.43 6.08
C VAL A 99 5.01 5.10 7.07
N ASP A 100 4.68 4.37 8.12
CA ASP A 100 5.62 4.04 9.18
C ASP A 100 6.78 3.20 8.67
N SER A 101 6.52 2.21 7.82
CA SER A 101 7.57 1.34 7.29
C SER A 101 8.50 2.09 6.33
N VAL A 102 7.97 2.95 5.47
CA VAL A 102 8.79 3.78 4.58
C VAL A 102 9.59 4.80 5.39
N GLN A 103 8.97 5.45 6.37
CA GLN A 103 9.64 6.42 7.23
C GLN A 103 10.79 5.78 8.00
N LYS A 104 10.61 4.56 8.47
CA LYS A 104 11.66 3.81 9.15
C LYS A 104 12.87 3.59 8.25
N CYS A 105 12.63 3.18 7.00
CA CYS A 105 13.71 3.03 6.00
C CYS A 105 14.41 4.37 5.75
N VAL A 106 13.64 5.43 5.62
CA VAL A 106 14.15 6.80 5.44
C VAL A 106 15.10 7.18 6.59
N ASN A 107 14.69 6.92 7.82
CA ASN A 107 15.48 7.25 8.99
C ASN A 107 16.78 6.43 9.06
N GLU A 108 16.72 5.15 8.70
CA GLU A 108 17.90 4.29 8.61
C GLU A 108 18.90 4.81 7.56
N MET A 109 18.39 5.19 6.38
CA MET A 109 19.22 5.73 5.31
C MET A 109 19.90 7.04 5.71
N LYS A 110 19.20 7.91 6.42
CA LYS A 110 19.77 9.16 6.94
C LYS A 110 20.92 8.90 7.91
N LYS A 111 20.78 7.92 8.79
CA LYS A 111 21.84 7.51 9.72
C LYS A 111 23.07 7.00 9.00
N ASP A 112 22.88 6.29 7.89
CA ASP A 112 23.96 5.74 7.07
C ASP A 112 24.58 6.79 6.12
N GLY A 113 24.05 8.01 6.08
CA GLY A 113 24.49 9.05 5.15
C GLY A 113 24.12 8.77 3.71
N THR A 114 23.19 7.88 3.45
CA THR A 114 22.75 7.51 2.10
C THR A 114 21.74 8.53 1.58
N GLU A 115 21.94 8.97 0.34
CA GLU A 115 21.00 9.88 -0.32
C GLU A 115 19.66 9.22 -0.56
N MET A 116 18.59 9.97 -0.26
CA MET A 116 17.23 9.48 -0.34
C MET A 116 16.67 9.62 -1.74
N PRO A 117 16.10 8.56 -2.34
CA PRO A 117 15.34 8.70 -3.57
C PRO A 117 14.10 9.57 -3.35
N SER A 118 13.79 10.44 -4.32
CA SER A 118 12.63 11.33 -4.26
C SER A 118 11.30 10.58 -4.09
N VAL A 119 11.21 9.37 -4.62
CA VAL A 119 10.01 8.53 -4.54
C VAL A 119 9.60 8.25 -3.09
N ALA A 120 10.55 8.19 -2.17
CA ALA A 120 10.24 7.95 -0.74
C ALA A 120 9.38 9.07 -0.15
N GLY A 121 9.73 10.32 -0.41
CA GLY A 121 8.92 11.47 0.01
C GLY A 121 7.58 11.55 -0.72
N GLU A 122 7.59 11.23 -1.99
CA GLU A 122 6.37 11.23 -2.81
C GLU A 122 5.34 10.23 -2.33
N ILE A 123 5.77 9.01 -2.00
CA ILE A 123 4.83 7.98 -1.55
C ILE A 123 4.28 8.28 -0.16
N ILE A 124 5.07 8.85 0.74
CA ILE A 124 4.60 9.27 2.06
C ILE A 124 3.49 10.32 1.91
N LYS A 125 3.72 11.32 1.07
CA LYS A 125 2.70 12.36 0.78
C LYS A 125 1.43 11.76 0.18
N PHE A 126 1.59 10.81 -0.72
CA PHE A 126 0.45 10.11 -1.33
C PHE A 126 -0.35 9.35 -0.27
N TYR A 127 0.31 8.60 0.60
CA TYR A 127 -0.37 7.86 1.67
C TYR A 127 -1.13 8.80 2.62
N ASP A 128 -0.52 9.92 3.00
CA ASP A 128 -1.20 10.92 3.85
C ASP A 128 -2.44 11.48 3.17
N LYS A 129 -2.38 11.73 1.88
CA LYS A 129 -3.51 12.17 1.07
C LYS A 129 -4.62 11.11 1.01
N CYS A 130 -4.25 9.84 0.84
CA CYS A 130 -5.19 8.73 0.84
C CYS A 130 -5.92 8.62 2.18
N ILE A 131 -5.20 8.69 3.28
CA ILE A 131 -5.75 8.64 4.63
C ILE A 131 -6.77 9.75 4.83
N LYS A 132 -6.40 10.97 4.44
CA LYS A 132 -7.27 12.14 4.57
C LYS A 132 -8.57 11.99 3.77
N ALA A 133 -8.47 11.50 2.53
CA ALA A 133 -9.64 11.28 1.68
C ALA A 133 -10.54 10.16 2.24
N LEU A 134 -9.96 9.09 2.74
CA LEU A 134 -10.71 7.97 3.32
C LEU A 134 -11.44 8.34 4.61
N ARG A 135 -10.89 9.28 5.39
CA ARG A 135 -11.54 9.74 6.62
C ARG A 135 -12.92 10.33 6.40
N GLU A 136 -13.19 10.84 5.21
CA GLU A 136 -14.51 11.37 4.86
C GLU A 136 -15.60 10.27 4.84
N TYR A 137 -15.21 9.01 4.81
CA TYR A 137 -16.13 7.88 4.77
C TYR A 137 -16.31 7.19 6.13
N LEU A 138 -15.59 7.63 7.17
CA LEU A 138 -15.70 7.06 8.51
C LEU A 138 -17.04 7.36 9.21
#